data_d55a9482b0f4ac5773d3b8c89e78fcdd
#
_entry.id   d55a9482b0f4ac5773d3b8c89e78fcdd
#
_cell.length_a   1.000
_cell.length_b   1.000
_cell.length_c   1.000
_cell.angle_alpha   90.00
_cell.angle_beta   90.00
_cell.angle_gamma   90.00
#
_symmetry.space_group_name_H-M   'P 1'
#
loop_
_entity.id
_entity.type
_entity.pdbx_description
1 polymer ?
#
loop_
_entity_poly.entity_id
_entity_poly.type
_entity_poly.pdbx_seq_one_letter_code
_entity_poly.pdbx_strand_id
1 'polypeptide(L)'
;MIAAALPSFSATAEDPRTKLVLAALKLFSDKGFEGASTREIADAAGANISAIRYYFGDKAGLYRAAFSEPLGDQPAQACAEIDPNQPLDQALQAFFAAFLAPLKRGEEVRMVMKLHFREMIEPTGAWTEVIDSEIRPQHDMLVHMLARRFDAPPDDLEVKRLAVSVVGMAVHYFVGHQVVNVLAPQLIANPEAIDLLATRLAFYAAAMIDAEGARRRAEGLWR
;
A
#
# COMPACT_ATOMS: atom_id res chain seq x y z
N MET A 1 -22.86 -2.56 14.05
CA MET A 1 -23.02 -3.72 13.18
C MET A 1 -23.48 -3.22 11.81
N ILE A 2 -22.55 -2.76 10.95
CA ILE A 2 -22.78 -2.56 9.52
C ILE A 2 -21.47 -3.02 8.86
N ALA A 3 -21.47 -4.28 8.42
CA ALA A 3 -20.46 -4.78 7.51
C ALA A 3 -20.80 -4.18 6.14
N ALA A 4 -20.16 -3.08 5.76
CA ALA A 4 -20.20 -2.63 4.38
C ALA A 4 -19.47 -3.69 3.55
N ALA A 5 -20.23 -4.42 2.74
CA ALA A 5 -19.67 -5.35 1.78
C ALA A 5 -18.79 -4.56 0.82
N LEU A 6 -17.48 -4.85 0.84
CA LEU A 6 -16.52 -4.30 -0.08
C LEU A 6 -16.97 -4.65 -1.52
N PRO A 7 -17.00 -3.71 -2.47
CA PRO A 7 -17.24 -4.06 -3.85
C PRO A 7 -16.12 -4.98 -4.30
N SER A 8 -16.46 -6.25 -4.49
CA SER A 8 -15.53 -7.20 -5.08
C SER A 8 -15.28 -6.78 -6.53
N PHE A 9 -14.03 -6.71 -6.95
CA PHE A 9 -13.62 -6.53 -8.36
C PHE A 9 -14.26 -7.57 -9.29
N SER A 10 -14.84 -8.61 -8.71
CA SER A 10 -15.59 -9.69 -9.36
C SER A 10 -16.84 -9.24 -10.14
N ALA A 11 -17.44 -8.10 -9.82
CA ALA A 11 -18.66 -7.65 -10.52
C ALA A 11 -18.38 -6.99 -11.89
N THR A 12 -17.12 -6.67 -12.21
CA THR A 12 -16.71 -5.97 -13.44
C THR A 12 -15.73 -6.77 -14.31
N ALA A 13 -15.48 -8.04 -13.99
CA ALA A 13 -14.54 -8.90 -14.73
C ALA A 13 -14.94 -9.14 -16.21
N GLU A 14 -16.14 -8.76 -16.61
CA GLU A 14 -16.62 -8.85 -18.00
C GLU A 14 -16.31 -7.59 -18.82
N ASP A 15 -16.00 -6.45 -18.17
CA ASP A 15 -15.68 -5.22 -18.87
C ASP A 15 -14.34 -5.33 -19.60
N PRO A 16 -14.29 -5.03 -20.92
CA PRO A 16 -13.06 -5.13 -21.71
C PRO A 16 -11.89 -4.28 -21.15
N ARG A 17 -12.19 -3.13 -20.53
CA ARG A 17 -11.20 -2.26 -19.92
C ARG A 17 -10.55 -2.95 -18.70
N THR A 18 -11.36 -3.50 -17.83
CA THR A 18 -10.91 -4.25 -16.64
C THR A 18 -10.07 -5.48 -17.02
N LYS A 19 -10.49 -6.24 -18.04
CA LYS A 19 -9.71 -7.38 -18.56
C LYS A 19 -8.31 -6.95 -19.01
N LEU A 20 -8.21 -5.81 -19.69
CA LEU A 20 -6.93 -5.25 -20.12
C LEU A 20 -6.05 -4.87 -18.94
N VAL A 21 -6.60 -4.24 -17.90
CA VAL A 21 -5.86 -3.87 -16.68
C VAL A 21 -5.31 -5.10 -15.97
N LEU A 22 -6.13 -6.15 -15.80
CA LEU A 22 -5.69 -7.38 -15.12
C LEU A 22 -4.65 -8.17 -15.93
N ALA A 23 -4.82 -8.26 -17.26
CA ALA A 23 -3.83 -8.88 -18.13
C ALA A 23 -2.51 -8.08 -18.15
N ALA A 24 -2.59 -6.75 -18.15
CA ALA A 24 -1.45 -5.87 -18.05
C ALA A 24 -0.73 -6.03 -16.72
N LEU A 25 -1.45 -6.03 -15.59
CA LEU A 25 -0.91 -6.26 -14.27
C LEU A 25 -0.08 -7.54 -14.22
N LYS A 26 -0.63 -8.64 -14.72
CA LYS A 26 0.08 -9.92 -14.77
C LYS A 26 1.34 -9.86 -15.61
N LEU A 27 1.24 -9.35 -16.85
CA LEU A 27 2.38 -9.33 -17.77
C LEU A 27 3.46 -8.34 -17.32
N PHE A 28 3.10 -7.17 -16.82
CA PHE A 28 4.05 -6.21 -16.29
C PHE A 28 4.72 -6.69 -15.00
N SER A 29 3.97 -7.32 -14.11
CA SER A 29 4.56 -7.89 -12.89
C SER A 29 5.57 -9.01 -13.19
N ASP A 30 5.37 -9.78 -14.26
CA ASP A 30 6.25 -10.87 -14.64
C ASP A 30 7.43 -10.45 -15.51
N LYS A 31 7.20 -9.61 -16.53
CA LYS A 31 8.18 -9.26 -17.56
C LYS A 31 8.74 -7.84 -17.44
N GLY A 32 8.15 -6.99 -16.59
CA GLY A 32 8.46 -5.56 -16.51
C GLY A 32 7.83 -4.73 -17.63
N PHE A 33 8.02 -3.42 -17.53
CA PHE A 33 7.47 -2.49 -18.53
C PHE A 33 8.02 -2.78 -19.91
N GLU A 34 9.33 -2.86 -20.09
CA GLU A 34 9.95 -3.07 -21.40
C GLU A 34 9.64 -4.45 -22.00
N GLY A 35 9.65 -5.49 -21.17
CA GLY A 35 9.49 -6.88 -21.61
C GLY A 35 8.06 -7.31 -21.98
N ALA A 36 7.04 -6.56 -21.57
CA ALA A 36 5.64 -6.84 -21.92
C ALA A 36 5.24 -6.02 -23.16
N SER A 37 4.64 -6.65 -24.18
CA SER A 37 4.13 -5.97 -25.36
C SER A 37 2.62 -5.70 -25.24
N THR A 38 2.15 -4.60 -25.81
CA THR A 38 0.71 -4.28 -25.90
C THR A 38 -0.07 -5.34 -26.66
N ARG A 39 0.56 -6.03 -27.60
CA ARG A 39 -0.07 -7.13 -28.35
C ARG A 39 -0.31 -8.34 -27.44
N GLU A 40 0.70 -8.77 -26.67
CA GLU A 40 0.55 -9.87 -25.70
C GLU A 40 -0.52 -9.56 -24.66
N ILE A 41 -0.58 -8.30 -24.19
CA ILE A 41 -1.59 -7.87 -23.22
C ILE A 41 -3.00 -7.94 -23.83
N ALA A 42 -3.17 -7.43 -25.05
CA ALA A 42 -4.45 -7.50 -25.75
C ALA A 42 -4.89 -8.95 -26.00
N ASP A 43 -3.98 -9.80 -26.48
CA ASP A 43 -4.24 -11.22 -26.70
C ASP A 43 -4.62 -11.94 -25.39
N ALA A 44 -3.92 -11.68 -24.29
CA ALA A 44 -4.21 -12.24 -22.97
C ALA A 44 -5.56 -11.77 -22.40
N ALA A 45 -5.97 -10.54 -22.71
CA ALA A 45 -7.26 -9.99 -22.31
C ALA A 45 -8.43 -10.43 -23.22
N GLY A 46 -8.14 -11.11 -24.34
CA GLY A 46 -9.14 -11.40 -25.38
C GLY A 46 -9.70 -10.13 -26.03
N ALA A 47 -8.91 -9.08 -26.13
CA ALA A 47 -9.31 -7.77 -26.61
C ALA A 47 -8.58 -7.38 -27.90
N ASN A 48 -9.15 -6.44 -28.65
CA ASN A 48 -8.44 -5.85 -29.77
C ASN A 48 -7.36 -4.88 -29.27
N ILE A 49 -6.18 -4.90 -29.90
CA ILE A 49 -5.08 -4.00 -29.54
C ILE A 49 -5.46 -2.51 -29.59
N SER A 50 -6.39 -2.13 -30.48
CA SER A 50 -6.93 -0.76 -30.56
C SER A 50 -7.65 -0.32 -29.28
N ALA A 51 -8.15 -1.25 -28.48
CA ALA A 51 -8.79 -0.96 -27.20
C ALA A 51 -7.80 -0.36 -26.18
N ILE A 52 -6.53 -0.75 -26.25
CA ILE A 52 -5.49 -0.16 -25.38
C ILE A 52 -5.36 1.34 -25.68
N ARG A 53 -5.30 1.69 -26.98
CA ARG A 53 -5.23 3.11 -27.37
C ARG A 53 -6.50 3.88 -26.98
N TYR A 54 -7.65 3.25 -27.12
CA TYR A 54 -8.93 3.86 -26.80
C TYR A 54 -9.09 4.15 -25.29
N TYR A 55 -8.79 3.17 -24.42
CA TYR A 55 -8.99 3.32 -22.98
C TYR A 55 -7.84 3.99 -22.25
N PHE A 56 -6.60 3.80 -22.71
CA PHE A 56 -5.40 4.16 -21.96
C PHE A 56 -4.45 5.10 -22.72
N GLY A 57 -4.70 5.35 -23.99
CA GLY A 57 -3.85 6.15 -24.86
C GLY A 57 -2.65 5.38 -25.41
N ASP A 58 -1.82 4.83 -24.52
CA ASP A 58 -0.60 4.10 -24.87
C ASP A 58 -0.24 3.02 -23.83
N LYS A 59 0.93 2.40 -24.00
CA LYS A 59 1.46 1.39 -23.08
C LYS A 59 1.73 1.97 -21.69
N ALA A 60 2.17 3.24 -21.61
CA ALA A 60 2.46 3.90 -20.34
C ALA A 60 1.17 4.20 -19.56
N GLY A 61 0.09 4.64 -20.25
CA GLY A 61 -1.22 4.81 -19.65
C GLY A 61 -1.80 3.50 -19.13
N LEU A 62 -1.65 2.41 -19.88
CA LEU A 62 -2.06 1.07 -19.43
C LEU A 62 -1.22 0.59 -18.22
N TYR A 63 0.07 0.90 -18.20
CA TYR A 63 0.96 0.59 -17.07
C TYR A 63 0.52 1.31 -15.80
N ARG A 64 0.24 2.62 -15.88
CA ARG A 64 -0.30 3.40 -14.74
C ARG A 64 -1.62 2.82 -14.23
N ALA A 65 -2.54 2.48 -15.14
CA ALA A 65 -3.80 1.85 -14.76
C ALA A 65 -3.59 0.50 -14.07
N ALA A 66 -2.69 -0.35 -14.56
CA ALA A 66 -2.36 -1.65 -13.95
C ALA A 66 -1.66 -1.49 -12.59
N PHE A 67 -1.02 -0.35 -12.36
CA PHE A 67 -0.30 -0.04 -11.14
C PHE A 67 -1.22 0.43 -10.01
N SER A 68 -2.20 1.29 -10.29
CA SER A 68 -3.06 1.95 -9.30
C SER A 68 -4.46 1.32 -9.16
N GLU A 69 -5.13 1.03 -10.27
CA GLU A 69 -6.55 0.65 -10.23
C GLU A 69 -6.89 -0.66 -9.51
N PRO A 70 -6.07 -1.74 -9.56
CA PRO A 70 -6.40 -2.99 -8.88
C PRO A 70 -6.46 -2.88 -7.35
N LEU A 71 -5.78 -1.92 -6.74
CA LEU A 71 -5.88 -1.64 -5.31
C LEU A 71 -7.15 -0.83 -4.98
N GLY A 72 -7.64 -0.03 -5.93
CA GLY A 72 -8.68 0.96 -5.71
C GLY A 72 -8.21 2.07 -4.75
N ASP A 73 -9.07 3.04 -4.50
CA ASP A 73 -8.78 4.16 -3.59
C ASP A 73 -8.85 3.78 -2.11
N GLN A 74 -9.22 2.55 -1.79
CA GLN A 74 -9.59 2.12 -0.43
C GLN A 74 -8.47 2.25 0.62
N PRO A 75 -7.20 1.89 0.37
CA PRO A 75 -6.17 2.04 1.39
C PRO A 75 -5.90 3.51 1.74
N ALA A 76 -5.88 4.38 0.74
CA ALA A 76 -5.69 5.81 0.94
C ALA A 76 -6.90 6.45 1.65
N GLN A 77 -8.12 6.10 1.24
CA GLN A 77 -9.35 6.56 1.88
C GLN A 77 -9.47 6.08 3.32
N ALA A 78 -9.21 4.80 3.60
CA ALA A 78 -9.27 4.24 4.94
C ALA A 78 -8.25 4.91 5.89
N CYS A 79 -7.07 5.27 5.38
CA CYS A 79 -6.11 6.06 6.17
C CYS A 79 -6.57 7.52 6.35
N ALA A 80 -7.22 8.12 5.35
CA ALA A 80 -7.75 9.50 5.44
C ALA A 80 -8.94 9.63 6.41
N GLU A 81 -9.67 8.54 6.65
CA GLU A 81 -10.78 8.50 7.61
C GLU A 81 -10.32 8.37 9.08
N ILE A 82 -9.03 8.16 9.33
CA ILE A 82 -8.47 8.09 10.68
C ILE A 82 -8.53 9.48 11.30
N ASP A 83 -9.31 9.63 12.38
CA ASP A 83 -9.34 10.89 13.14
C ASP A 83 -7.97 11.10 13.82
N PRO A 84 -7.21 12.14 13.43
CA PRO A 84 -5.90 12.42 14.03
C PRO A 84 -5.98 12.80 15.51
N ASN A 85 -7.19 13.04 16.06
CA ASN A 85 -7.42 13.42 17.46
C ASN A 85 -7.78 12.22 18.36
N GLN A 86 -8.04 11.05 17.78
CA GLN A 86 -8.34 9.86 18.58
C GLN A 86 -7.11 9.39 19.38
N PRO A 87 -7.28 8.55 20.43
CA PRO A 87 -6.17 7.96 21.17
C PRO A 87 -5.17 7.27 20.25
N LEU A 88 -3.86 7.45 20.52
CA LEU A 88 -2.76 6.97 19.67
C LEU A 88 -2.86 5.47 19.35
N ASP A 89 -3.20 4.67 20.33
CA ASP A 89 -3.36 3.22 20.20
C ASP A 89 -4.47 2.85 19.21
N GLN A 90 -5.59 3.58 19.23
CA GLN A 90 -6.70 3.39 18.29
C GLN A 90 -6.30 3.86 16.88
N ALA A 91 -5.61 4.99 16.77
CA ALA A 91 -5.12 5.49 15.48
C ALA A 91 -4.13 4.52 14.83
N LEU A 92 -3.19 3.98 15.59
CA LEU A 92 -2.22 2.99 15.11
C LEU A 92 -2.91 1.68 14.71
N GLN A 93 -3.90 1.23 15.50
CA GLN A 93 -4.68 0.04 15.16
C GLN A 93 -5.43 0.22 13.83
N ALA A 94 -6.10 1.36 13.66
CA ALA A 94 -6.82 1.68 12.43
C ALA A 94 -5.85 1.81 11.24
N PHE A 95 -4.70 2.47 11.43
CA PHE A 95 -3.67 2.61 10.41
C PHE A 95 -3.17 1.25 9.90
N PHE A 96 -2.72 0.36 10.80
CA PHE A 96 -2.22 -0.93 10.37
C PHE A 96 -3.29 -1.85 9.81
N ALA A 97 -4.53 -1.77 10.33
CA ALA A 97 -5.65 -2.51 9.76
C ALA A 97 -5.95 -2.08 8.31
N ALA A 98 -5.98 -0.78 8.05
CA ALA A 98 -6.15 -0.24 6.70
C ALA A 98 -4.96 -0.58 5.79
N PHE A 99 -3.73 -0.37 6.29
CA PHE A 99 -2.51 -0.60 5.53
C PHE A 99 -2.35 -2.07 5.11
N LEU A 100 -2.68 -3.02 5.99
CA LEU A 100 -2.54 -4.46 5.73
C LEU A 100 -3.78 -5.08 5.06
N ALA A 101 -4.91 -4.36 4.96
CA ALA A 101 -6.13 -4.87 4.35
C ALA A 101 -5.92 -5.46 2.94
N PRO A 102 -5.08 -4.88 2.07
CA PRO A 102 -4.79 -5.47 0.77
C PRO A 102 -4.24 -6.89 0.82
N LEU A 103 -3.47 -7.28 1.84
CA LEU A 103 -2.93 -8.64 1.97
C LEU A 103 -4.02 -9.72 2.07
N LYS A 104 -5.24 -9.35 2.50
CA LYS A 104 -6.40 -10.25 2.58
C LYS A 104 -6.99 -10.57 1.20
N ARG A 105 -6.64 -9.82 0.16
CA ARG A 105 -7.20 -9.92 -1.20
C ARG A 105 -6.50 -10.96 -2.09
N GLY A 106 -5.45 -11.60 -1.60
CA GLY A 106 -4.82 -12.74 -2.28
C GLY A 106 -3.90 -12.38 -3.45
N GLU A 107 -4.05 -13.12 -4.56
CA GLU A 107 -3.09 -13.12 -5.68
C GLU A 107 -2.98 -11.79 -6.41
N GLU A 108 -4.09 -11.09 -6.61
CA GLU A 108 -4.10 -9.80 -7.31
C GLU A 108 -3.21 -8.76 -6.62
N VAL A 109 -3.34 -8.68 -5.30
CA VAL A 109 -2.50 -7.76 -4.51
C VAL A 109 -1.04 -8.16 -4.56
N ARG A 110 -0.72 -9.46 -4.57
CA ARG A 110 0.66 -9.91 -4.73
C ARG A 110 1.25 -9.45 -6.06
N MET A 111 0.49 -9.50 -7.15
CA MET A 111 0.93 -8.99 -8.45
C MET A 111 1.15 -7.47 -8.44
N VAL A 112 0.24 -6.72 -7.82
CA VAL A 112 0.41 -5.26 -7.67
C VAL A 112 1.66 -4.95 -6.86
N MET A 113 1.85 -5.60 -5.72
CA MET A 113 3.05 -5.40 -4.90
C MET A 113 4.33 -5.77 -5.65
N LYS A 114 4.32 -6.87 -6.42
CA LYS A 114 5.46 -7.25 -7.27
C LYS A 114 5.76 -6.17 -8.32
N LEU A 115 4.72 -5.56 -8.90
CA LEU A 115 4.88 -4.46 -9.85
C LEU A 115 5.45 -3.21 -9.17
N HIS A 116 4.93 -2.85 -8.00
CA HIS A 116 5.45 -1.74 -7.17
C HIS A 116 6.92 -1.92 -6.82
N PHE A 117 7.33 -3.16 -6.43
CA PHE A 117 8.72 -3.46 -6.16
C PHE A 117 9.61 -3.28 -7.38
N ARG A 118 9.14 -3.78 -8.51
CA ARG A 118 9.88 -3.66 -9.75
C ARG A 118 10.12 -2.20 -10.09
N GLU A 119 9.11 -1.36 -9.92
CA GLU A 119 9.21 0.07 -10.16
C GLU A 119 10.20 0.77 -9.21
N MET A 120 10.34 0.29 -7.96
CA MET A 120 11.36 0.82 -7.02
C MET A 120 12.79 0.48 -7.46
N ILE A 121 12.98 -0.64 -8.16
CA ILE A 121 14.30 -1.11 -8.60
C ILE A 121 14.61 -0.60 -10.03
N GLU A 122 13.60 -0.61 -10.90
CA GLU A 122 13.66 -0.26 -12.32
C GLU A 122 12.62 0.85 -12.63
N PRO A 123 12.85 2.11 -12.18
CA PRO A 123 11.84 3.16 -12.26
C PRO A 123 11.53 3.55 -13.71
N THR A 124 10.23 3.54 -14.06
CA THR A 124 9.72 4.02 -15.34
C THR A 124 9.17 5.45 -15.26
N GLY A 125 9.08 6.02 -14.05
CA GLY A 125 8.46 7.31 -13.75
C GLY A 125 7.01 7.22 -13.28
N ALA A 126 6.34 6.08 -13.42
CA ALA A 126 4.98 5.88 -12.91
C ALA A 126 4.91 5.98 -11.37
N TRP A 127 6.01 5.63 -10.70
CA TRP A 127 6.13 5.68 -9.23
C TRP A 127 5.99 7.09 -8.65
N THR A 128 6.47 8.11 -9.37
CA THR A 128 6.44 9.50 -8.88
C THR A 128 4.99 9.97 -8.67
N GLU A 129 4.10 9.68 -9.61
CA GLU A 129 2.68 10.02 -9.52
C GLU A 129 2.01 9.32 -8.34
N VAL A 130 2.30 8.03 -8.14
CA VAL A 130 1.74 7.22 -7.03
C VAL A 130 2.28 7.66 -5.68
N ILE A 131 3.57 8.04 -5.58
CA ILE A 131 4.10 8.61 -4.34
C ILE A 131 3.29 9.84 -3.94
N ASP A 132 3.01 10.74 -4.87
CA ASP A 132 2.33 12.00 -4.56
C ASP A 132 0.83 11.84 -4.30
N SER A 133 0.15 10.93 -5.03
CA SER A 133 -1.30 10.74 -4.91
C SER A 133 -1.71 9.78 -3.80
N GLU A 134 -0.91 8.76 -3.50
CA GLU A 134 -1.31 7.67 -2.60
C GLU A 134 -0.43 7.56 -1.35
N ILE A 135 0.91 7.60 -1.52
CA ILE A 135 1.83 7.33 -0.41
C ILE A 135 2.02 8.56 0.47
N ARG A 136 2.22 9.72 -0.14
CA ARG A 136 2.46 10.97 0.59
C ARG A 136 1.33 11.33 1.56
N PRO A 137 0.03 11.27 1.19
CA PRO A 137 -1.05 11.59 2.12
C PRO A 137 -1.05 10.69 3.37
N GLN A 138 -0.79 9.40 3.20
CA GLN A 138 -0.72 8.44 4.32
C GLN A 138 0.49 8.72 5.22
N HIS A 139 1.65 9.02 4.61
CA HIS A 139 2.86 9.38 5.34
C HIS A 139 2.68 10.67 6.12
N ASP A 140 2.14 11.71 5.48
CA ASP A 140 1.94 13.02 6.11
C ASP A 140 0.93 12.94 7.26
N MET A 141 -0.13 12.14 7.14
CA MET A 141 -1.06 11.88 8.24
C MET A 141 -0.33 11.29 9.44
N LEU A 142 0.49 10.26 9.24
CA LEU A 142 1.28 9.64 10.32
C LEU A 142 2.28 10.63 10.92
N VAL A 143 2.98 11.40 10.10
CA VAL A 143 3.90 12.46 10.56
C VAL A 143 3.17 13.49 11.43
N HIS A 144 2.01 13.97 10.99
CA HIS A 144 1.23 14.94 11.77
C HIS A 144 0.77 14.37 13.12
N MET A 145 0.33 13.11 13.15
CA MET A 145 -0.07 12.43 14.37
C MET A 145 1.11 12.33 15.36
N LEU A 146 2.28 11.95 14.88
CA LEU A 146 3.50 11.83 15.71
C LEU A 146 4.02 13.19 16.14
N ALA A 147 4.04 14.20 15.26
CA ALA A 147 4.45 15.56 15.57
C ALA A 147 3.60 16.14 16.70
N ARG A 148 2.29 15.99 16.64
CA ARG A 148 1.38 16.39 17.72
C ARG A 148 1.66 15.65 19.03
N ARG A 149 1.94 14.35 18.97
CA ARG A 149 2.25 13.54 20.16
C ARG A 149 3.47 14.06 20.92
N PHE A 150 4.45 14.64 20.23
CA PHE A 150 5.70 15.16 20.77
C PHE A 150 5.77 16.68 20.90
N ASP A 151 4.70 17.38 20.56
CA ASP A 151 4.71 18.85 20.45
C ASP A 151 5.88 19.35 19.57
N ALA A 152 6.10 18.64 18.46
CA ALA A 152 7.18 18.89 17.52
C ALA A 152 6.66 19.45 16.19
N PRO A 153 7.46 20.20 15.43
CA PRO A 153 7.06 20.63 14.09
C PRO A 153 6.98 19.44 13.12
N PRO A 154 6.11 19.49 12.10
CA PRO A 154 5.96 18.40 11.11
C PRO A 154 7.22 18.12 10.28
N ASP A 155 8.15 19.05 10.21
CA ASP A 155 9.42 18.90 9.52
C ASP A 155 10.56 18.33 10.38
N ASP A 156 10.28 18.05 11.67
CA ASP A 156 11.22 17.39 12.59
C ASP A 156 11.72 16.05 12.01
N LEU A 157 13.05 15.95 11.88
CA LEU A 157 13.67 14.79 11.24
C LEU A 157 13.50 13.48 12.04
N GLU A 158 13.43 13.56 13.38
CA GLU A 158 13.25 12.39 14.22
C GLU A 158 11.80 11.88 14.12
N VAL A 159 10.82 12.79 14.00
CA VAL A 159 9.43 12.43 13.70
C VAL A 159 9.33 11.73 12.35
N LYS A 160 9.95 12.27 11.31
CA LYS A 160 9.97 11.65 9.98
C LYS A 160 10.67 10.29 9.98
N ARG A 161 11.80 10.18 10.69
CA ARG A 161 12.54 8.92 10.86
C ARG A 161 11.66 7.85 11.52
N LEU A 162 10.97 8.23 12.59
CA LEU A 162 10.04 7.34 13.28
C LEU A 162 8.86 6.92 12.38
N ALA A 163 8.26 7.85 11.64
CA ALA A 163 7.17 7.56 10.70
C ALA A 163 7.60 6.54 9.64
N VAL A 164 8.77 6.74 9.01
CA VAL A 164 9.33 5.79 8.03
C VAL A 164 9.57 4.41 8.68
N SER A 165 10.08 4.37 9.92
CA SER A 165 10.32 3.11 10.64
C SER A 165 9.03 2.37 10.95
N VAL A 166 7.99 3.08 11.38
CA VAL A 166 6.66 2.53 11.66
C VAL A 166 6.03 1.91 10.40
N VAL A 167 6.07 2.64 9.28
CA VAL A 167 5.57 2.13 7.98
C VAL A 167 6.40 0.94 7.51
N GLY A 168 7.73 1.00 7.69
CA GLY A 168 8.66 -0.05 7.27
C GLY A 168 8.33 -1.42 7.86
N MET A 169 7.81 -1.48 9.09
CA MET A 169 7.37 -2.75 9.69
C MET A 169 6.27 -3.43 8.87
N ALA A 170 5.30 -2.67 8.37
CA ALA A 170 4.20 -3.21 7.56
C ALA A 170 4.64 -3.50 6.11
N VAL A 171 5.42 -2.61 5.52
CA VAL A 171 5.94 -2.76 4.15
C VAL A 171 6.68 -4.09 3.98
N HIS A 172 7.42 -4.56 4.99
CA HIS A 172 8.13 -5.83 4.92
C HIS A 172 7.21 -7.02 4.60
N TYR A 173 5.97 -7.04 5.06
CA TYR A 173 5.04 -8.14 4.79
C TYR A 173 4.54 -8.18 3.34
N PHE A 174 4.58 -7.06 2.65
CA PHE A 174 4.33 -7.02 1.22
C PHE A 174 5.58 -7.42 0.43
N VAL A 175 6.69 -6.77 0.74
CA VAL A 175 8.00 -6.89 0.09
C VAL A 175 8.61 -8.25 0.29
N GLY A 176 8.71 -8.64 1.53
CA GLY A 176 9.29 -9.89 1.98
C GLY A 176 8.29 -11.04 2.00
N HIS A 177 7.13 -10.94 1.34
CA HIS A 177 6.07 -11.95 1.42
C HIS A 177 6.58 -13.38 1.19
N GLN A 178 7.46 -13.59 0.21
CA GLN A 178 8.05 -14.91 -0.04
C GLN A 178 8.94 -15.38 1.14
N VAL A 179 9.71 -14.46 1.72
CA VAL A 179 10.56 -14.75 2.89
C VAL A 179 9.69 -15.08 4.10
N VAL A 180 8.65 -14.28 4.35
CA VAL A 180 7.70 -14.51 5.46
C VAL A 180 7.00 -15.86 5.28
N ASN A 181 6.56 -16.22 4.07
CA ASN A 181 5.94 -17.52 3.77
C ASN A 181 6.86 -18.72 4.02
N VAL A 182 8.17 -18.55 3.88
CA VAL A 182 9.13 -19.62 4.18
C VAL A 182 9.45 -19.69 5.68
N LEU A 183 9.66 -18.54 6.31
CA LEU A 183 10.12 -18.48 7.71
C LEU A 183 8.98 -18.63 8.73
N ALA A 184 7.82 -18.04 8.44
CA ALA A 184 6.70 -17.96 9.37
C ALA A 184 5.35 -17.81 8.63
N PRO A 185 4.94 -18.80 7.82
CA PRO A 185 3.76 -18.72 6.96
C PRO A 185 2.47 -18.43 7.74
N GLN A 186 2.40 -18.85 9.01
CA GLN A 186 1.24 -18.64 9.87
C GLN A 186 0.93 -17.15 10.15
N LEU A 187 1.89 -16.25 9.95
CA LEU A 187 1.67 -14.81 10.21
C LEU A 187 0.75 -14.14 9.19
N ILE A 188 0.63 -14.71 8.00
CA ILE A 188 -0.14 -14.15 6.88
C ILE A 188 -1.02 -15.21 6.19
N ALA A 189 -1.32 -16.30 6.89
CA ALA A 189 -1.99 -17.48 6.32
C ALA A 189 -3.46 -17.24 5.95
N ASN A 190 -4.14 -16.34 6.65
CA ASN A 190 -5.57 -16.07 6.51
C ASN A 190 -5.91 -14.65 6.99
N PRO A 191 -7.13 -14.14 6.74
CA PRO A 191 -7.55 -12.81 7.17
C PRO A 191 -7.39 -12.56 8.67
N GLU A 192 -7.67 -13.57 9.52
CA GLU A 192 -7.59 -13.46 10.98
C GLU A 192 -6.12 -13.29 11.43
N ALA A 193 -5.19 -14.00 10.79
CA ALA A 193 -3.76 -13.84 11.05
C ALA A 193 -3.28 -12.42 10.67
N ILE A 194 -3.80 -11.86 9.57
CA ILE A 194 -3.48 -10.50 9.14
C ILE A 194 -4.08 -9.47 10.12
N ASP A 195 -5.27 -9.69 10.67
CA ASP A 195 -5.86 -8.83 11.71
C ASP A 195 -5.05 -8.86 13.01
N LEU A 196 -4.61 -10.04 13.40
CA LEU A 196 -3.71 -10.19 14.55
C LEU A 196 -2.36 -9.49 14.28
N LEU A 197 -1.82 -9.61 13.07
CA LEU A 197 -0.61 -8.91 12.67
C LEU A 197 -0.78 -7.40 12.79
N ALA A 198 -1.88 -6.82 12.29
CA ALA A 198 -2.17 -5.39 12.42
C ALA A 198 -2.16 -4.95 13.89
N THR A 199 -2.81 -5.73 14.77
CA THR A 199 -2.81 -5.46 16.21
C THR A 199 -1.41 -5.51 16.82
N ARG A 200 -0.58 -6.46 16.40
CA ARG A 200 0.80 -6.58 16.90
C ARG A 200 1.69 -5.46 16.40
N LEU A 201 1.57 -5.05 15.13
CA LEU A 201 2.33 -3.92 14.60
C LEU A 201 1.93 -2.60 15.28
N ALA A 202 0.65 -2.39 15.58
CA ALA A 202 0.20 -1.24 16.36
C ALA A 202 0.85 -1.21 17.76
N PHE A 203 0.89 -2.34 18.45
CA PHE A 203 1.58 -2.48 19.73
C PHE A 203 3.08 -2.18 19.63
N TYR A 204 3.78 -2.70 18.62
CA TYR A 204 5.20 -2.44 18.43
C TYR A 204 5.47 -0.97 18.07
N ALA A 205 4.63 -0.37 17.23
CA ALA A 205 4.70 1.06 16.92
C ALA A 205 4.51 1.94 18.15
N ALA A 206 3.55 1.62 19.03
CA ALA A 206 3.35 2.33 20.28
C ALA A 206 4.61 2.27 21.16
N ALA A 207 5.24 1.11 21.28
CA ALA A 207 6.48 0.94 22.05
C ALA A 207 7.65 1.77 21.44
N MET A 208 7.76 1.85 20.10
CA MET A 208 8.77 2.71 19.43
C MET A 208 8.51 4.18 19.72
N ILE A 209 7.25 4.61 19.69
CA ILE A 209 6.83 5.99 19.96
C ILE A 209 7.11 6.35 21.42
N ASP A 210 6.83 5.47 22.37
CA ASP A 210 7.11 5.68 23.78
C ASP A 210 8.62 5.75 24.06
N ALA A 211 9.42 4.92 23.40
CA ALA A 211 10.88 4.96 23.49
C ALA A 211 11.43 6.30 22.95
N GLU A 212 10.93 6.79 21.83
CA GLU A 212 11.30 8.10 21.29
C GLU A 212 10.86 9.24 22.23
N GLY A 213 9.69 9.14 22.83
CA GLY A 213 9.23 10.08 23.85
C GLY A 213 10.15 10.11 25.08
N ALA A 214 10.60 8.95 25.54
CA ALA A 214 11.57 8.86 26.64
C ALA A 214 12.92 9.52 26.30
N ARG A 215 13.43 9.28 25.08
CA ARG A 215 14.65 9.91 24.57
C ARG A 215 14.50 11.44 24.53
N ARG A 216 13.41 11.96 23.96
CA ARG A 216 13.16 13.41 23.87
C ARG A 216 13.08 14.08 25.23
N ARG A 217 12.45 13.45 26.23
CA ARG A 217 12.43 13.96 27.61
C ARG A 217 13.83 14.01 28.22
N ALA A 218 14.64 12.97 28.04
CA ALA A 218 15.98 12.92 28.53
C ALA A 218 16.89 14.02 27.93
N GLU A 219 16.63 14.41 26.68
CA GLU A 219 17.35 15.46 25.97
C GLU A 219 16.72 16.87 26.17
N GLY A 220 15.65 17.00 26.93
CA GLY A 220 14.94 18.26 27.16
C GLY A 220 14.19 18.81 25.95
N LEU A 221 13.94 17.99 24.94
CA LEU A 221 13.24 18.34 23.70
C LEU A 221 11.73 18.14 23.81
N TRP A 222 11.27 17.52 24.88
CA TRP A 222 9.83 17.26 25.12
C TRP A 222 9.55 17.24 26.63
N ARG A 223 8.43 17.90 27.05
CA ARG A 223 7.99 18.01 28.44
C ARG A 223 6.86 17.06 28.78
#